data_8de1625a6726a07e9062c68b5f89a8a2
#
_entry.id   8de1625a6726a07e9062c68b5f89a8a2
#
_cell.length_a   1.000
_cell.length_b   1.000
_cell.length_c   1.000
_cell.angle_alpha   90.00
_cell.angle_beta   90.00
_cell.angle_gamma   90.00
#
_symmetry.space_group_name_H-M   'P 1'
#
loop_
_entity.id
_entity.type
_entity.pdbx_description
1 polymer ?
#
loop_
_entity_poly.entity_id
_entity_poly.type
_entity_poly.pdbx_seq_one_letter_code
_entity_poly.pdbx_strand_id
1 'polypeptide(L)'
;MGIWDFIQDEILGMKWLNRLIGSLLNACGLDTSGKIGGSVQFFIYDVIKIMVLLGVLIFLISYIQSYFPPERTKKILGRFHGIGANCIAALLGTVTPFCSCSSIPLFIGFTSAGLPLGVTFSFLISSPMVDLGSLILLMSIFGWKVAVVYVIVGLVIAVVGGTLIEKLHLENQVEEFIRNGKSIDTPQNELTKRDRLKYSWEQVTETAKKVFPYVLVGVGIGAFIHNWIPEEWIIKVLGTGNPFGVIIATICGIPMYADIFGCIPIAEALVAKGARLGVVLSFMMGVTTLSLPSMIMLKKAIKPKLLGIFIAICTVGIILVGYFFNIIQNYII
;
A
#
# COMPACT_ATOMS: atom_id res chain seq x y z
N MET A 1 -27.57 -7.61 -6.71
CA MET A 1 -26.46 -6.77 -6.22
C MET A 1 -26.50 -6.84 -4.72
N GLY A 2 -25.53 -7.50 -4.10
CA GLY A 2 -25.42 -7.54 -2.65
C GLY A 2 -24.96 -6.19 -2.11
N ILE A 3 -25.23 -5.92 -0.82
CA ILE A 3 -24.74 -4.70 -0.14
C ILE A 3 -23.20 -4.60 -0.29
N TRP A 4 -22.53 -5.73 -0.33
CA TRP A 4 -21.09 -5.83 -0.52
C TRP A 4 -20.62 -5.36 -1.90
N ASP A 5 -21.31 -5.77 -2.96
CA ASP A 5 -21.01 -5.34 -4.33
C ASP A 5 -21.21 -3.83 -4.50
N PHE A 6 -22.24 -3.28 -3.85
CA PHE A 6 -22.49 -1.84 -3.85
C PHE A 6 -21.37 -1.05 -3.16
N ILE A 7 -20.89 -1.52 -1.99
CA ILE A 7 -19.79 -0.88 -1.27
C ILE A 7 -18.50 -0.94 -2.09
N GLN A 8 -18.23 -2.10 -2.68
CA GLN A 8 -17.01 -2.33 -3.46
C GLN A 8 -17.00 -1.52 -4.76
N ASP A 9 -18.11 -1.50 -5.50
CA ASP A 9 -18.18 -0.88 -6.81
C ASP A 9 -18.43 0.63 -6.78
N GLU A 10 -19.38 1.07 -5.95
CA GLU A 10 -19.81 2.47 -5.96
C GLU A 10 -19.12 3.33 -4.90
N ILE A 11 -18.68 2.77 -3.75
CA ILE A 11 -18.00 3.54 -2.71
C ILE A 11 -16.48 3.45 -2.88
N LEU A 12 -15.91 2.25 -2.89
CA LEU A 12 -14.46 2.06 -2.98
C LEU A 12 -13.95 2.16 -4.41
N GLY A 13 -14.66 1.54 -5.35
CA GLY A 13 -14.33 1.56 -6.77
C GLY A 13 -14.74 2.86 -7.47
N MET A 14 -15.64 3.68 -6.86
CA MET A 14 -16.15 4.93 -7.46
C MET A 14 -16.48 4.80 -8.96
N LYS A 15 -17.11 3.70 -9.37
CA LYS A 15 -17.47 3.46 -10.78
C LYS A 15 -18.35 4.58 -11.36
N TRP A 16 -19.18 5.20 -10.53
CA TRP A 16 -19.95 6.38 -10.90
C TRP A 16 -19.07 7.54 -11.37
N LEU A 17 -17.92 7.77 -10.69
CA LEU A 17 -16.97 8.82 -11.03
C LEU A 17 -16.30 8.53 -12.38
N ASN A 18 -15.92 7.27 -12.63
CA ASN A 18 -15.34 6.87 -13.91
C ASN A 18 -16.33 7.10 -15.08
N ARG A 19 -17.61 6.74 -14.88
CA ARG A 19 -18.67 7.00 -15.86
C ARG A 19 -18.88 8.49 -16.12
N LEU A 20 -18.87 9.30 -15.05
CA LEU A 20 -19.01 10.75 -15.14
C LEU A 20 -17.86 11.40 -15.92
N ILE A 21 -16.62 11.03 -15.60
CA ILE A 21 -15.42 11.54 -16.31
C ILE A 21 -15.45 11.10 -17.78
N GLY A 22 -15.81 9.85 -18.07
CA GLY A 22 -15.95 9.37 -19.44
C GLY A 22 -16.99 10.17 -20.24
N SER A 23 -18.15 10.46 -19.64
CA SER A 23 -19.18 11.29 -20.28
C SER A 23 -18.71 12.72 -20.55
N LEU A 24 -17.99 13.31 -19.60
CA LEU A 24 -17.42 14.66 -19.75
C LEU A 24 -16.38 14.72 -20.86
N LEU A 25 -15.46 13.75 -20.92
CA LEU A 25 -14.41 13.70 -21.94
C LEU A 25 -15.02 13.48 -23.35
N ASN A 26 -16.01 12.61 -23.47
CA ASN A 26 -16.72 12.41 -24.73
C ASN A 26 -17.47 13.69 -25.17
N ALA A 27 -18.07 14.42 -24.23
CA ALA A 27 -18.70 15.71 -24.52
C ALA A 27 -17.69 16.78 -24.97
N CYS A 28 -16.44 16.69 -24.51
CA CYS A 28 -15.33 17.54 -24.95
C CYS A 28 -14.70 17.11 -26.28
N GLY A 29 -15.22 16.06 -26.93
CA GLY A 29 -14.72 15.58 -28.22
C GLY A 29 -13.52 14.61 -28.13
N LEU A 30 -13.17 14.14 -26.94
CA LEU A 30 -12.15 13.10 -26.73
C LEU A 30 -12.82 11.72 -26.73
N ASP A 31 -12.49 10.92 -27.73
CA ASP A 31 -12.95 9.53 -27.80
C ASP A 31 -12.25 8.68 -26.72
N THR A 32 -13.02 8.32 -25.68
CA THR A 32 -12.53 7.54 -24.55
C THR A 32 -12.28 6.06 -24.88
N SER A 33 -12.71 5.57 -26.02
CA SER A 33 -12.39 4.23 -26.52
C SER A 33 -11.01 4.16 -27.19
N GLY A 34 -10.42 5.29 -27.54
CA GLY A 34 -9.06 5.39 -28.06
C GLY A 34 -7.99 5.32 -26.97
N LYS A 35 -6.76 4.94 -27.35
CA LYS A 35 -5.62 4.82 -26.39
C LYS A 35 -5.36 6.11 -25.62
N ILE A 36 -5.42 7.26 -26.27
CA ILE A 36 -5.16 8.56 -25.64
C ILE A 36 -6.31 8.95 -24.72
N GLY A 37 -7.56 8.90 -25.22
CA GLY A 37 -8.73 9.25 -24.41
C GLY A 37 -8.92 8.32 -23.22
N GLY A 38 -8.71 7.01 -23.38
CA GLY A 38 -8.71 6.05 -22.27
C GLY A 38 -7.62 6.31 -21.24
N SER A 39 -6.41 6.68 -21.68
CA SER A 39 -5.33 7.06 -20.74
C SER A 39 -5.64 8.34 -19.96
N VAL A 40 -6.22 9.33 -20.61
CA VAL A 40 -6.64 10.59 -19.96
C VAL A 40 -7.78 10.33 -18.98
N GLN A 41 -8.77 9.53 -19.37
CA GLN A 41 -9.88 9.13 -18.49
C GLN A 41 -9.34 8.40 -17.25
N PHE A 42 -8.50 7.40 -17.44
CA PHE A 42 -7.88 6.65 -16.35
C PHE A 42 -7.08 7.57 -15.43
N PHE A 43 -6.25 8.45 -15.99
CA PHE A 43 -5.44 9.39 -15.22
C PHE A 43 -6.28 10.30 -14.33
N ILE A 44 -7.28 10.96 -14.90
CA ILE A 44 -8.14 11.90 -14.14
C ILE A 44 -8.94 11.14 -13.08
N TYR A 45 -9.55 10.01 -13.47
CA TYR A 45 -10.32 9.18 -12.54
C TYR A 45 -9.47 8.70 -11.36
N ASP A 46 -8.30 8.15 -11.63
CA ASP A 46 -7.47 7.53 -10.61
C ASP A 46 -6.84 8.58 -9.67
N VAL A 47 -6.42 9.73 -10.21
CA VAL A 47 -5.95 10.86 -9.38
C VAL A 47 -7.03 11.34 -8.43
N ILE A 48 -8.25 11.57 -8.91
CA ILE A 48 -9.36 12.04 -8.06
C ILE A 48 -9.72 10.96 -7.03
N LYS A 49 -9.87 9.71 -7.44
CA LYS A 49 -10.16 8.56 -6.57
C LYS A 49 -9.14 8.45 -5.44
N ILE A 50 -7.86 8.46 -5.79
CA ILE A 50 -6.76 8.35 -4.80
C ILE A 50 -6.80 9.53 -3.83
N MET A 51 -6.95 10.76 -4.32
CA MET A 51 -6.97 11.94 -3.47
C MET A 51 -8.18 11.96 -2.53
N VAL A 52 -9.35 11.53 -2.98
CA VAL A 52 -10.56 11.44 -2.15
C VAL A 52 -10.41 10.35 -1.10
N LEU A 53 -10.02 9.13 -1.50
CA LEU A 53 -9.84 8.02 -0.57
C LEU A 53 -8.74 8.32 0.47
N LEU A 54 -7.61 8.87 0.02
CA LEU A 54 -6.52 9.30 0.90
C LEU A 54 -7.00 10.37 1.88
N GLY A 55 -7.72 11.37 1.39
CA GLY A 55 -8.27 12.45 2.23
C GLY A 55 -9.23 11.94 3.31
N VAL A 56 -10.18 11.09 2.93
CA VAL A 56 -11.14 10.48 3.87
C VAL A 56 -10.40 9.61 4.89
N LEU A 57 -9.46 8.79 4.45
CA LEU A 57 -8.70 7.89 5.31
C LEU A 57 -7.83 8.67 6.31
N ILE A 58 -7.07 9.66 5.85
CA ILE A 58 -6.25 10.51 6.73
C ILE A 58 -7.13 11.27 7.71
N PHE A 59 -8.28 11.79 7.26
CA PHE A 59 -9.21 12.48 8.14
C PHE A 59 -9.71 11.57 9.27
N LEU A 60 -10.19 10.37 8.94
CA LEU A 60 -10.69 9.40 9.92
C LEU A 60 -9.60 8.97 10.90
N ILE A 61 -8.41 8.66 10.38
CA ILE A 61 -7.28 8.25 11.21
C ILE A 61 -6.85 9.37 12.15
N SER A 62 -6.66 10.59 11.63
CA SER A 62 -6.24 11.74 12.43
C SER A 62 -7.29 12.08 13.48
N TYR A 63 -8.59 11.91 13.15
CA TYR A 63 -9.67 12.10 14.10
C TYR A 63 -9.63 11.06 15.22
N ILE A 64 -9.44 9.78 14.88
CA ILE A 64 -9.29 8.70 15.87
C ILE A 64 -8.03 8.93 16.72
N GLN A 65 -6.90 9.25 16.09
CA GLN A 65 -5.64 9.55 16.79
C GLN A 65 -5.74 10.73 17.75
N SER A 66 -6.60 11.71 17.45
CA SER A 66 -6.83 12.83 18.36
C SER A 66 -7.42 12.43 19.72
N TYR A 67 -8.01 11.22 19.81
CA TYR A 67 -8.47 10.60 21.07
C TYR A 67 -7.40 9.71 21.74
N PHE A 68 -6.45 9.21 20.94
CA PHE A 68 -5.39 8.31 21.41
C PHE A 68 -4.03 8.99 21.19
N PRO A 69 -3.54 9.79 22.17
CA PRO A 69 -2.23 10.40 22.04
C PRO A 69 -1.15 9.31 21.90
N PRO A 70 -0.09 9.59 21.11
CA PRO A 70 1.00 8.64 20.82
C PRO A 70 1.62 7.99 22.07
N GLU A 71 1.54 8.66 23.21
CA GLU A 71 2.04 8.18 24.50
C GLU A 71 1.28 6.94 25.01
N ARG A 72 -0.01 6.82 24.74
CA ARG A 72 -0.78 5.61 25.09
C ARG A 72 -0.39 4.43 24.21
N THR A 73 -0.19 4.66 22.93
CA THR A 73 0.32 3.63 22.01
C THR A 73 1.74 3.20 22.39
N LYS A 74 2.61 4.14 22.76
CA LYS A 74 3.94 3.88 23.34
C LYS A 74 3.85 3.02 24.61
N LYS A 75 2.88 3.29 25.49
CA LYS A 75 2.70 2.56 26.74
C LYS A 75 2.19 1.13 26.52
N ILE A 76 1.40 0.89 25.47
CA ILE A 76 0.90 -0.44 25.08
C ILE A 76 2.00 -1.22 24.37
N LEU A 77 2.58 -0.67 23.32
CA LEU A 77 3.64 -1.32 22.53
C LEU A 77 4.98 -1.38 23.28
N GLY A 78 5.28 -0.44 24.16
CA GLY A 78 6.49 -0.42 24.99
C GLY A 78 6.50 -1.46 26.11
N ARG A 79 5.39 -2.16 26.37
CA ARG A 79 5.35 -3.32 27.27
C ARG A 79 5.90 -4.59 26.62
N PHE A 80 5.89 -4.64 25.29
CA PHE A 80 6.39 -5.76 24.52
C PHE A 80 7.77 -5.40 23.98
N HIS A 81 8.74 -6.28 24.14
CA HIS A 81 10.11 -6.09 23.68
C HIS A 81 10.48 -7.18 22.68
N GLY A 82 11.33 -6.85 21.70
CA GLY A 82 11.84 -7.79 20.73
C GLY A 82 10.79 -8.30 19.74
N ILE A 83 10.91 -9.57 19.35
CA ILE A 83 10.10 -10.20 18.29
C ILE A 83 8.59 -10.13 18.59
N GLY A 84 8.17 -10.21 19.86
CA GLY A 84 6.77 -10.12 20.25
C GLY A 84 6.14 -8.77 19.90
N ALA A 85 6.88 -7.67 20.10
CA ALA A 85 6.42 -6.33 19.70
C ALA A 85 6.30 -6.20 18.17
N ASN A 86 7.24 -6.79 17.43
CA ASN A 86 7.23 -6.83 15.97
C ASN A 86 6.02 -7.63 15.45
N CYS A 87 5.67 -8.76 16.09
CA CYS A 87 4.48 -9.53 15.75
C CYS A 87 3.18 -8.72 15.95
N ILE A 88 3.04 -8.04 17.09
CA ILE A 88 1.86 -7.22 17.37
C ILE A 88 1.76 -6.06 16.38
N ALA A 89 2.88 -5.41 16.05
CA ALA A 89 2.91 -4.33 15.08
C ALA A 89 2.52 -4.82 13.67
N ALA A 90 3.01 -5.98 13.26
CA ALA A 90 2.64 -6.60 11.99
C ALA A 90 1.15 -6.96 11.94
N LEU A 91 0.59 -7.51 13.01
CA LEU A 91 -0.85 -7.78 13.12
C LEU A 91 -1.68 -6.50 13.07
N LEU A 92 -1.24 -5.44 13.74
CA LEU A 92 -1.89 -4.13 13.67
C LEU A 92 -1.89 -3.58 12.23
N GLY A 93 -0.77 -3.74 11.51
CA GLY A 93 -0.68 -3.37 10.11
C GLY A 93 -1.68 -4.12 9.23
N THR A 94 -1.89 -5.40 9.48
CA THR A 94 -2.83 -6.25 8.73
C THR A 94 -4.29 -5.89 8.99
N VAL A 95 -4.64 -5.59 10.24
CA VAL A 95 -6.02 -5.24 10.61
C VAL A 95 -6.40 -3.84 10.14
N THR A 96 -5.42 -2.97 9.99
CA THR A 96 -5.65 -1.59 9.54
C THR A 96 -5.62 -1.53 8.02
N PRO A 97 -6.73 -1.17 7.33
CA PRO A 97 -6.80 -1.15 5.86
C PRO A 97 -6.09 0.11 5.33
N PHE A 98 -4.78 0.17 5.48
CA PHE A 98 -3.99 1.32 5.09
C PHE A 98 -3.19 1.01 3.82
N CYS A 99 -3.36 1.86 2.80
CA CYS A 99 -2.42 1.90 1.69
C CYS A 99 -1.04 2.39 2.17
N SER A 100 0.00 2.11 1.42
CA SER A 100 1.37 2.56 1.73
C SER A 100 1.47 4.07 1.99
N CYS A 101 0.64 4.89 1.33
CA CYS A 101 0.62 6.34 1.53
C CYS A 101 0.12 6.77 2.91
N SER A 102 -0.82 6.03 3.51
CA SER A 102 -1.34 6.32 4.85
C SER A 102 -0.52 5.67 5.95
N SER A 103 0.15 4.56 5.67
CA SER A 103 1.04 3.88 6.62
C SER A 103 2.30 4.69 6.92
N ILE A 104 2.80 5.49 5.97
CA ILE A 104 4.01 6.32 6.15
C ILE A 104 3.81 7.42 7.22
N PRO A 105 2.74 8.22 7.23
CA PRO A 105 2.47 9.15 8.34
C PRO A 105 2.38 8.48 9.71
N LEU A 106 1.78 7.28 9.78
CA LEU A 106 1.73 6.50 11.02
C LEU A 106 3.12 6.01 11.44
N PHE A 107 3.90 5.53 10.49
CA PHE A 107 5.30 5.18 10.71
C PHE A 107 6.09 6.36 11.31
N ILE A 108 5.93 7.56 10.74
CA ILE A 108 6.55 8.79 11.25
C ILE A 108 6.07 9.06 12.69
N GLY A 109 4.78 8.98 12.94
CA GLY A 109 4.19 9.18 14.27
C GLY A 109 4.73 8.18 15.30
N PHE A 110 4.80 6.90 14.98
CA PHE A 110 5.34 5.86 15.86
C PHE A 110 6.84 6.04 16.13
N THR A 111 7.59 6.39 15.10
CA THR A 111 9.03 6.63 15.21
C THR A 111 9.32 7.89 16.05
N SER A 112 8.56 8.97 15.84
CA SER A 112 8.65 10.19 16.67
C SER A 112 8.24 9.95 18.12
N ALA A 113 7.31 9.04 18.37
CA ALA A 113 6.95 8.60 19.70
C ALA A 113 8.05 7.73 20.39
N GLY A 114 9.14 7.41 19.67
CA GLY A 114 10.28 6.65 20.18
C GLY A 114 10.04 5.14 20.24
N LEU A 115 9.18 4.60 19.39
CA LEU A 115 9.05 3.15 19.22
C LEU A 115 10.29 2.59 18.51
N PRO A 116 10.73 1.34 18.82
CA PRO A 116 11.85 0.68 18.15
C PRO A 116 11.62 0.60 16.64
N LEU A 117 12.69 0.74 15.85
CA LEU A 117 12.60 0.67 14.38
C LEU A 117 12.05 -0.68 13.89
N GLY A 118 12.36 -1.79 14.55
CA GLY A 118 11.81 -3.09 14.22
C GLY A 118 10.29 -3.11 14.26
N VAL A 119 9.70 -2.53 15.30
CA VAL A 119 8.24 -2.43 15.48
C VAL A 119 7.61 -1.57 14.37
N THR A 120 8.19 -0.39 14.12
CA THR A 120 7.64 0.55 13.12
C THR A 120 7.78 0.02 11.70
N PHE A 121 8.87 -0.68 11.38
CA PHE A 121 9.06 -1.31 10.07
C PHE A 121 8.24 -2.59 9.91
N SER A 122 8.03 -3.39 10.96
CA SER A 122 7.11 -4.53 10.90
C SER A 122 5.69 -4.08 10.55
N PHE A 123 5.23 -2.98 11.13
CA PHE A 123 3.97 -2.35 10.77
C PHE A 123 3.97 -1.83 9.33
N LEU A 124 5.03 -1.12 8.92
CA LEU A 124 5.13 -0.52 7.59
C LEU A 124 5.20 -1.55 6.46
N ILE A 125 5.82 -2.71 6.71
CA ILE A 125 5.88 -3.82 5.74
C ILE A 125 4.55 -4.55 5.65
N SER A 126 3.93 -4.89 6.80
CA SER A 126 2.70 -5.68 6.82
C SER A 126 1.51 -4.93 6.22
N SER A 127 1.38 -3.64 6.52
CA SER A 127 0.21 -2.84 6.17
C SER A 127 -0.13 -2.84 4.66
N PRO A 128 0.78 -2.54 3.72
CA PRO A 128 0.49 -2.61 2.30
C PRO A 128 0.61 -4.03 1.71
N MET A 129 1.27 -4.94 2.42
CA MET A 129 1.51 -6.31 1.95
C MET A 129 0.34 -7.24 2.24
N VAL A 130 -0.31 -7.06 3.41
CA VAL A 130 -1.30 -7.98 3.95
C VAL A 130 -2.42 -7.19 4.59
N ASP A 131 -3.30 -6.63 3.79
CA ASP A 131 -4.48 -5.96 4.31
C ASP A 131 -5.73 -6.86 4.26
N LEU A 132 -6.75 -6.51 5.03
CA LEU A 132 -8.02 -7.26 5.05
C LEU A 132 -8.74 -7.22 3.71
N GLY A 133 -8.57 -6.15 2.92
CA GLY A 133 -9.15 -6.03 1.59
C GLY A 133 -8.53 -7.05 0.62
N SER A 134 -7.20 -7.18 0.63
CA SER A 134 -6.50 -8.20 -0.16
C SER A 134 -6.86 -9.62 0.27
N LEU A 135 -7.04 -9.86 1.57
CA LEU A 135 -7.48 -11.16 2.08
C LEU A 135 -8.83 -11.57 1.49
N ILE A 136 -9.85 -10.72 1.64
CA ILE A 136 -11.20 -11.00 1.15
C ILE A 136 -11.20 -11.23 -0.36
N LEU A 137 -10.43 -10.43 -1.08
CA LEU A 137 -10.31 -10.54 -2.51
C LEU A 137 -9.62 -11.84 -2.97
N LEU A 138 -8.48 -12.15 -2.36
CA LEU A 138 -7.79 -13.41 -2.65
C LEU A 138 -8.65 -14.63 -2.30
N MET A 139 -9.48 -14.52 -1.25
CA MET A 139 -10.47 -15.56 -0.92
C MET A 139 -11.48 -15.76 -2.03
N SER A 140 -11.93 -14.69 -2.70
CA SER A 140 -12.93 -14.75 -3.76
C SER A 140 -12.36 -15.31 -5.07
N ILE A 141 -11.10 -15.02 -5.40
CA ILE A 141 -10.47 -15.42 -6.67
C ILE A 141 -9.75 -16.77 -6.56
N PHE A 142 -8.94 -16.95 -5.53
CA PHE A 142 -8.04 -18.11 -5.38
C PHE A 142 -8.46 -19.07 -4.28
N GLY A 143 -9.54 -18.74 -3.54
CA GLY A 143 -10.04 -19.53 -2.44
C GLY A 143 -9.36 -19.23 -1.10
N TRP A 144 -10.04 -19.66 -0.01
CA TRP A 144 -9.64 -19.33 1.35
C TRP A 144 -8.26 -19.86 1.77
N LYS A 145 -7.87 -21.04 1.26
CA LYS A 145 -6.57 -21.65 1.58
C LYS A 145 -5.40 -20.77 1.13
N VAL A 146 -5.45 -20.28 -0.11
CA VAL A 146 -4.42 -19.38 -0.68
C VAL A 146 -4.36 -18.09 0.11
N ALA A 147 -5.51 -17.51 0.44
CA ALA A 147 -5.60 -16.26 1.16
C ALA A 147 -5.02 -16.35 2.58
N VAL A 148 -5.33 -17.42 3.33
CA VAL A 148 -4.77 -17.63 4.67
C VAL A 148 -3.25 -17.83 4.63
N VAL A 149 -2.75 -18.65 3.71
CA VAL A 149 -1.31 -18.87 3.56
C VAL A 149 -0.59 -17.57 3.18
N TYR A 150 -1.20 -16.76 2.31
CA TYR A 150 -0.67 -15.44 1.94
C TYR A 150 -0.50 -14.52 3.15
N VAL A 151 -1.52 -14.43 4.01
CA VAL A 151 -1.47 -13.62 5.25
C VAL A 151 -0.36 -14.11 6.17
N ILE A 152 -0.28 -15.42 6.41
CA ILE A 152 0.74 -16.00 7.30
C ILE A 152 2.15 -15.70 6.78
N VAL A 153 2.40 -15.93 5.50
CA VAL A 153 3.72 -15.71 4.89
C VAL A 153 4.07 -14.22 4.87
N GLY A 154 3.11 -13.35 4.54
CA GLY A 154 3.30 -11.91 4.58
C GLY A 154 3.62 -11.37 5.98
N LEU A 155 2.92 -11.88 7.01
CA LEU A 155 3.23 -11.55 8.41
C LEU A 155 4.63 -12.01 8.82
N VAL A 156 5.03 -13.21 8.42
CA VAL A 156 6.39 -13.73 8.70
C VAL A 156 7.44 -12.80 8.09
N ILE A 157 7.25 -12.38 6.83
CA ILE A 157 8.19 -11.47 6.17
C ILE A 157 8.23 -10.11 6.87
N ALA A 158 7.08 -9.57 7.30
CA ALA A 158 7.01 -8.31 8.00
C ALA A 158 7.76 -8.35 9.35
N VAL A 159 7.57 -9.43 10.11
CA VAL A 159 8.26 -9.62 11.40
C VAL A 159 9.75 -9.84 11.21
N VAL A 160 10.15 -10.68 10.25
CA VAL A 160 11.56 -10.94 9.95
C VAL A 160 12.23 -9.68 9.42
N GLY A 161 11.60 -8.96 8.50
CA GLY A 161 12.12 -7.71 7.93
C GLY A 161 12.29 -6.62 8.98
N GLY A 162 11.30 -6.40 9.83
CA GLY A 162 11.40 -5.46 10.95
C GLY A 162 12.49 -5.85 11.95
N THR A 163 12.57 -7.13 12.32
CA THR A 163 13.62 -7.63 13.23
C THR A 163 15.02 -7.49 12.62
N LEU A 164 15.16 -7.68 11.33
CA LEU A 164 16.44 -7.49 10.64
C LEU A 164 16.86 -6.02 10.67
N ILE A 165 15.95 -5.09 10.40
CA ILE A 165 16.21 -3.65 10.46
C ILE A 165 16.60 -3.22 11.89
N GLU A 166 15.93 -3.75 12.90
CA GLU A 166 16.26 -3.49 14.31
C GLU A 166 17.69 -3.93 14.66
N LYS A 167 18.07 -5.13 14.25
CA LYS A 167 19.42 -5.67 14.49
C LYS A 167 20.53 -4.89 13.78
N LEU A 168 20.21 -4.17 12.72
CA LEU A 168 21.18 -3.34 12.01
C LEU A 168 21.47 -2.01 12.68
N HIS A 169 20.78 -1.66 13.78
CA HIS A 169 20.97 -0.44 14.57
C HIS A 169 21.07 0.83 13.70
N LEU A 170 20.06 1.03 12.84
CA LEU A 170 20.04 2.11 11.86
C LEU A 170 19.23 3.33 12.31
N GLU A 171 19.10 3.56 13.62
CA GLU A 171 18.36 4.68 14.19
C GLU A 171 18.88 6.04 13.69
N ASN A 172 20.19 6.13 13.39
CA ASN A 172 20.83 7.32 12.83
C ASN A 172 20.48 7.59 11.37
N GLN A 173 19.79 6.65 10.71
CA GLN A 173 19.32 6.79 9.31
C GLN A 173 17.88 7.29 9.23
N VAL A 174 17.23 7.56 10.34
CA VAL A 174 15.97 8.30 10.40
C VAL A 174 16.28 9.80 10.38
N GLU A 175 15.45 10.59 9.70
CA GLU A 175 15.63 12.04 9.63
C GLU A 175 15.51 12.70 11.00
N GLU A 176 16.32 13.72 11.26
CA GLU A 176 16.45 14.34 12.57
C GLU A 176 15.15 14.98 13.08
N PHE A 177 14.33 15.52 12.19
CA PHE A 177 13.05 16.12 12.56
C PHE A 177 12.06 15.08 13.13
N ILE A 178 12.20 13.80 12.75
CA ILE A 178 11.40 12.70 13.28
C ILE A 178 11.99 12.23 14.60
N ARG A 179 13.30 12.07 14.67
CA ARG A 179 14.00 11.57 15.86
C ARG A 179 13.99 12.58 17.02
N ASN A 180 14.16 13.85 16.70
CA ASN A 180 14.14 14.96 17.67
C ASN A 180 12.76 15.63 17.73
N GLY A 181 11.77 15.06 17.04
CA GLY A 181 10.40 15.54 17.11
C GLY A 181 10.01 15.61 18.57
N LYS A 182 10.01 16.82 19.13
CA LYS A 182 9.28 17.10 20.35
C LYS A 182 7.88 16.57 20.06
N SER A 183 7.45 15.55 20.80
CA SER A 183 6.03 15.35 20.99
C SER A 183 5.50 16.78 21.12
N ILE A 184 4.64 17.18 20.20
CA ILE A 184 3.98 18.47 20.33
C ILE A 184 3.34 18.36 21.71
N ASP A 185 3.98 18.95 22.71
CA ASP A 185 3.38 19.22 23.99
C ASP A 185 2.21 20.17 23.73
N THR A 186 1.20 19.61 23.11
CA THR A 186 -0.12 20.20 23.18
C THR A 186 -0.50 19.99 24.64
N PRO A 187 -0.60 21.08 25.41
CA PRO A 187 -1.02 20.95 26.79
C PRO A 187 -2.27 20.10 26.81
N GLN A 188 -2.37 19.17 27.75
CA GLN A 188 -3.49 18.26 27.98
C GLN A 188 -4.80 19.00 28.31
N ASN A 189 -5.07 20.12 27.66
CA ASN A 189 -6.38 20.72 27.63
C ASN A 189 -7.24 19.86 26.70
N GLU A 190 -8.33 19.38 27.22
CA GLU A 190 -9.36 18.63 26.51
C GLU A 190 -9.67 19.31 25.18
N LEU A 191 -9.05 18.81 24.09
CA LEU A 191 -9.32 19.30 22.75
C LEU A 191 -10.83 19.20 22.51
N THR A 192 -11.47 20.32 22.22
CA THR A 192 -12.89 20.31 21.87
C THR A 192 -13.11 19.51 20.59
N LYS A 193 -14.31 18.98 20.36
CA LYS A 193 -14.65 18.27 19.12
C LYS A 193 -14.30 19.09 17.87
N ARG A 194 -14.43 20.40 17.95
CA ARG A 194 -14.12 21.32 16.86
C ARG A 194 -12.61 21.39 16.58
N ASP A 195 -11.78 21.41 17.61
CA ASP A 195 -10.31 21.42 17.48
C ASP A 195 -9.80 20.11 16.88
N ARG A 196 -10.42 18.98 17.23
CA ARG A 196 -10.10 17.67 16.64
C ARG A 196 -10.44 17.60 15.15
N LEU A 197 -11.60 18.15 14.74
CA LEU A 197 -11.98 18.23 13.33
C LEU A 197 -11.02 19.15 12.56
N LYS A 198 -10.64 20.28 13.14
CA LYS A 198 -9.69 21.21 12.53
C LYS A 198 -8.31 20.56 12.37
N TYR A 199 -7.82 19.93 13.41
CA TYR A 199 -6.57 19.16 13.37
C TYR A 199 -6.59 18.10 12.26
N SER A 200 -7.67 17.29 12.18
CA SER A 200 -7.81 16.27 11.16
C SER A 200 -7.81 16.85 9.75
N TRP A 201 -8.48 17.99 9.56
CA TRP A 201 -8.50 18.68 8.26
C TRP A 201 -7.15 19.28 7.88
N GLU A 202 -6.42 19.82 8.84
CA GLU A 202 -5.05 20.32 8.64
C GLU A 202 -4.11 19.18 8.21
N GLN A 203 -4.22 18.01 8.85
CA GLN A 203 -3.45 16.81 8.46
C GLN A 203 -3.77 16.35 7.04
N VAL A 204 -5.05 16.37 6.64
CA VAL A 204 -5.45 16.06 5.26
C VAL A 204 -4.82 17.02 4.27
N THR A 205 -4.95 18.33 4.52
CA THR A 205 -4.45 19.35 3.59
C THR A 205 -2.93 19.37 3.48
N GLU A 206 -2.23 19.20 4.58
CA GLU A 206 -0.77 19.09 4.56
C GLU A 206 -0.28 17.85 3.80
N THR A 207 -0.87 16.70 4.09
CA THR A 207 -0.49 15.46 3.44
C THR A 207 -0.87 15.47 1.97
N ALA A 208 -2.08 15.92 1.63
CA ALA A 208 -2.52 16.06 0.24
C ALA A 208 -1.59 16.93 -0.57
N LYS A 209 -1.19 18.12 -0.08
CA LYS A 209 -0.25 19.00 -0.77
C LYS A 209 1.12 18.36 -0.99
N LYS A 210 1.61 17.58 -0.02
CA LYS A 210 2.90 16.89 -0.11
C LYS A 210 2.87 15.72 -1.09
N VAL A 211 1.75 14.99 -1.15
CA VAL A 211 1.60 13.74 -1.91
C VAL A 211 1.14 13.99 -3.35
N PHE A 212 0.34 15.03 -3.59
CA PHE A 212 -0.28 15.34 -4.87
C PHE A 212 0.68 15.29 -6.08
N PRO A 213 1.86 15.97 -6.07
CA PRO A 213 2.76 15.92 -7.23
C PRO A 213 3.29 14.50 -7.51
N TYR A 214 3.45 13.69 -6.47
CA TYR A 214 3.93 12.32 -6.63
C TYR A 214 2.85 11.37 -7.13
N VAL A 215 1.61 11.59 -6.70
CA VAL A 215 0.44 10.89 -7.25
C VAL A 215 0.28 11.19 -8.73
N LEU A 216 0.41 12.46 -9.15
CA LEU A 216 0.35 12.82 -10.57
C LEU A 216 1.39 12.07 -11.40
N VAL A 217 2.64 12.01 -10.93
CA VAL A 217 3.71 11.30 -11.65
C VAL A 217 3.45 9.79 -11.65
N GLY A 218 3.10 9.19 -10.50
CA GLY A 218 2.88 7.74 -10.40
C GLY A 218 1.68 7.27 -11.21
N VAL A 219 0.55 7.97 -11.11
CA VAL A 219 -0.66 7.65 -11.90
C VAL A 219 -0.43 7.94 -13.38
N GLY A 220 0.35 8.97 -13.72
CA GLY A 220 0.74 9.27 -15.09
C GLY A 220 1.53 8.12 -15.74
N ILE A 221 2.50 7.56 -15.03
CA ILE A 221 3.23 6.37 -15.46
C ILE A 221 2.27 5.18 -15.56
N GLY A 222 1.39 4.97 -14.58
CA GLY A 222 0.37 3.91 -14.60
C GLY A 222 -0.58 4.01 -15.79
N ALA A 223 -1.09 5.20 -16.08
CA ALA A 223 -1.98 5.47 -17.22
C ALA A 223 -1.30 5.22 -18.58
N PHE A 224 0.01 5.54 -18.66
CA PHE A 224 0.80 5.22 -19.84
C PHE A 224 0.96 3.71 -20.01
N ILE A 225 1.33 3.00 -18.95
CA ILE A 225 1.53 1.54 -19.00
C ILE A 225 0.21 0.83 -19.34
N HIS A 226 -0.90 1.21 -18.70
CA HIS A 226 -2.18 0.53 -18.82
C HIS A 226 -2.73 0.49 -20.26
N ASN A 227 -2.58 1.57 -21.02
CA ASN A 227 -3.15 1.66 -22.37
C ASN A 227 -2.13 1.47 -23.51
N TRP A 228 -0.84 1.54 -23.23
CA TRP A 228 0.22 1.47 -24.24
C TRP A 228 0.95 0.14 -24.27
N ILE A 229 1.01 -0.58 -23.15
CA ILE A 229 1.60 -1.91 -23.10
C ILE A 229 0.49 -2.93 -23.45
N PRO A 230 0.58 -3.65 -24.60
CA PRO A 230 -0.37 -4.69 -24.94
C PRO A 230 -0.35 -5.79 -23.87
N GLU A 231 -1.53 -6.22 -23.43
CA GLU A 231 -1.67 -7.34 -22.48
C GLU A 231 -0.90 -8.59 -22.94
N GLU A 232 -0.80 -8.79 -24.25
CA GLU A 232 -0.05 -9.90 -24.85
C GLU A 232 1.44 -9.91 -24.47
N TRP A 233 2.05 -8.73 -24.31
CA TRP A 233 3.44 -8.61 -23.87
C TRP A 233 3.59 -8.95 -22.39
N ILE A 234 2.67 -8.48 -21.57
CA ILE A 234 2.66 -8.78 -20.12
C ILE A 234 2.53 -10.30 -19.94
N ILE A 235 1.64 -10.93 -20.72
CA ILE A 235 1.39 -12.35 -20.66
C ILE A 235 2.55 -13.17 -21.23
N LYS A 236 3.17 -12.72 -22.33
CA LYS A 236 4.36 -13.40 -22.91
C LYS A 236 5.53 -13.39 -21.95
N VAL A 237 5.69 -12.32 -21.16
CA VAL A 237 6.80 -12.16 -20.20
C VAL A 237 6.49 -12.83 -18.86
N LEU A 238 5.24 -12.74 -18.40
CA LEU A 238 4.81 -13.26 -17.09
C LEU A 238 4.12 -14.64 -17.19
N GLY A 239 3.87 -15.14 -18.38
CA GLY A 239 3.15 -16.39 -18.62
C GLY A 239 3.93 -17.64 -18.21
N THR A 240 3.30 -18.79 -18.42
CA THR A 240 3.78 -20.12 -18.03
C THR A 240 5.14 -20.45 -18.64
N GLY A 241 6.07 -20.92 -17.79
CA GLY A 241 7.35 -21.51 -18.20
C GLY A 241 8.58 -20.64 -17.95
N ASN A 242 8.44 -19.38 -17.60
CA ASN A 242 9.60 -18.56 -17.30
C ASN A 242 9.97 -18.67 -15.81
N PRO A 243 11.10 -19.30 -15.44
CA PRO A 243 11.53 -19.38 -14.04
C PRO A 243 11.80 -17.99 -13.44
N PHE A 244 12.12 -17.00 -14.26
CA PHE A 244 12.33 -15.60 -13.85
C PHE A 244 11.03 -14.78 -13.77
N GLY A 245 9.87 -15.37 -14.08
CA GLY A 245 8.58 -14.67 -14.09
C GLY A 245 8.27 -13.94 -12.80
N VAL A 246 8.62 -14.52 -11.64
CA VAL A 246 8.45 -13.90 -10.32
C VAL A 246 9.29 -12.63 -10.17
N ILE A 247 10.54 -12.66 -10.57
CA ILE A 247 11.48 -11.52 -10.47
C ILE A 247 11.01 -10.40 -11.41
N ILE A 248 10.66 -10.76 -12.63
CA ILE A 248 10.17 -9.81 -13.64
C ILE A 248 8.85 -9.17 -13.16
N ALA A 249 7.92 -9.96 -12.65
CA ALA A 249 6.65 -9.48 -12.11
C ALA A 249 6.86 -8.48 -10.97
N THR A 250 7.77 -8.78 -10.04
CA THR A 250 8.13 -7.88 -8.94
C THR A 250 8.69 -6.57 -9.48
N ILE A 251 9.65 -6.62 -10.40
CA ILE A 251 10.29 -5.43 -10.98
C ILE A 251 9.30 -4.60 -11.79
N CYS A 252 8.44 -5.24 -12.58
CA CYS A 252 7.39 -4.56 -13.35
C CYS A 252 6.34 -3.90 -12.47
N GLY A 253 6.09 -4.44 -11.27
CA GLY A 253 5.17 -3.84 -10.29
C GLY A 253 5.69 -2.55 -9.66
N ILE A 254 7.01 -2.41 -9.44
CA ILE A 254 7.61 -1.27 -8.73
C ILE A 254 7.25 0.10 -9.34
N PRO A 255 7.35 0.33 -10.65
CA PRO A 255 7.02 1.64 -11.23
C PRO A 255 5.51 1.91 -11.28
N MET A 256 4.69 0.89 -11.12
CA MET A 256 3.25 1.04 -11.16
C MET A 256 2.74 1.53 -9.79
N TYR A 257 1.72 2.38 -9.85
CA TYR A 257 0.97 2.75 -8.67
C TYR A 257 -0.49 2.35 -8.89
N ALA A 258 -0.93 1.36 -8.16
CA ALA A 258 -2.33 0.99 -8.10
C ALA A 258 -2.64 0.47 -6.70
N ASP A 259 -3.88 0.63 -6.29
CA ASP A 259 -4.39 -0.09 -5.12
C ASP A 259 -4.63 -1.57 -5.51
N ILE A 260 -4.91 -2.38 -4.51
CA ILE A 260 -5.12 -3.81 -4.73
C ILE A 260 -6.32 -4.06 -5.65
N PHE A 261 -7.36 -3.23 -5.55
CA PHE A 261 -8.56 -3.32 -6.38
C PHE A 261 -8.27 -2.98 -7.85
N GLY A 262 -7.34 -2.06 -8.10
CA GLY A 262 -6.86 -1.73 -9.46
C GLY A 262 -6.01 -2.84 -10.07
N CYS A 263 -5.37 -3.69 -9.25
CA CYS A 263 -4.57 -4.82 -9.73
C CYS A 263 -5.39 -6.06 -10.08
N ILE A 264 -6.65 -6.16 -9.63
CA ILE A 264 -7.51 -7.35 -9.82
C ILE A 264 -7.70 -7.72 -11.28
N PRO A 265 -8.14 -6.80 -12.17
CA PRO A 265 -8.38 -7.16 -13.57
C PRO A 265 -7.11 -7.72 -14.23
N ILE A 266 -5.94 -7.18 -13.85
CA ILE A 266 -4.64 -7.66 -14.35
C ILE A 266 -4.35 -9.05 -13.79
N ALA A 267 -4.60 -9.26 -12.50
CA ALA A 267 -4.41 -10.56 -11.86
C ALA A 267 -5.31 -11.64 -12.47
N GLU A 268 -6.59 -11.34 -12.66
CA GLU A 268 -7.56 -12.25 -13.32
C GLU A 268 -7.16 -12.56 -14.75
N ALA A 269 -6.76 -11.56 -15.54
CA ALA A 269 -6.30 -11.74 -16.90
C ALA A 269 -5.03 -12.61 -16.97
N LEU A 270 -4.08 -12.42 -16.04
CA LEU A 270 -2.88 -13.23 -15.95
C LEU A 270 -3.20 -14.67 -15.60
N VAL A 271 -4.11 -14.91 -14.65
CA VAL A 271 -4.55 -16.26 -14.26
C VAL A 271 -5.31 -16.93 -15.40
N ALA A 272 -6.24 -16.23 -16.04
CA ALA A 272 -7.02 -16.76 -17.18
C ALA A 272 -6.12 -17.19 -18.35
N LYS A 273 -4.95 -16.55 -18.50
CA LYS A 273 -3.96 -16.89 -19.52
C LYS A 273 -2.85 -17.84 -19.00
N GLY A 274 -3.06 -18.42 -17.82
CA GLY A 274 -2.24 -19.51 -17.30
C GLY A 274 -0.97 -19.06 -16.56
N ALA A 275 -0.88 -17.80 -16.12
CA ALA A 275 0.23 -17.38 -15.25
C ALA A 275 0.20 -18.14 -13.91
N ARG A 276 1.37 -18.47 -13.39
CA ARG A 276 1.47 -19.14 -12.09
C ARG A 276 1.06 -18.21 -10.97
N LEU A 277 0.41 -18.77 -9.95
CA LEU A 277 -0.10 -18.02 -8.79
C LEU A 277 0.95 -17.12 -8.16
N GLY A 278 2.17 -17.61 -7.94
CA GLY A 278 3.24 -16.84 -7.33
C GLY A 278 3.71 -15.66 -8.18
N VAL A 279 3.62 -15.73 -9.50
CA VAL A 279 3.92 -14.60 -10.41
C VAL A 279 2.89 -13.49 -10.22
N VAL A 280 1.61 -13.86 -10.17
CA VAL A 280 0.49 -12.91 -9.98
C VAL A 280 0.60 -12.24 -8.62
N LEU A 281 0.79 -13.02 -7.55
CA LEU A 281 0.93 -12.48 -6.20
C LEU A 281 2.14 -11.57 -6.05
N SER A 282 3.29 -11.94 -6.65
CA SER A 282 4.48 -11.08 -6.62
C SER A 282 4.29 -9.76 -7.36
N PHE A 283 3.56 -9.77 -8.47
CA PHE A 283 3.18 -8.56 -9.18
C PHE A 283 2.32 -7.65 -8.30
N MET A 284 1.24 -8.21 -7.71
CA MET A 284 0.33 -7.45 -6.83
C MET A 284 1.07 -6.87 -5.63
N MET A 285 1.89 -7.68 -4.94
CA MET A 285 2.71 -7.20 -3.81
C MET A 285 3.71 -6.12 -4.22
N GLY A 286 4.34 -6.25 -5.39
CA GLY A 286 5.28 -5.26 -5.94
C GLY A 286 4.62 -3.91 -6.14
N VAL A 287 3.43 -3.90 -6.75
CA VAL A 287 2.63 -2.69 -7.01
C VAL A 287 2.18 -2.02 -5.71
N THR A 288 1.71 -2.79 -4.73
CA THR A 288 1.14 -2.22 -3.49
C THR A 288 2.21 -1.79 -2.49
N THR A 289 3.29 -2.56 -2.35
CA THR A 289 4.31 -2.34 -1.30
C THR A 289 5.45 -1.43 -1.76
N LEU A 290 5.93 -1.59 -3.00
CA LEU A 290 7.13 -0.92 -3.51
C LEU A 290 6.84 0.18 -4.53
N SER A 291 5.62 0.68 -4.59
CA SER A 291 5.25 1.72 -5.55
C SER A 291 6.14 2.96 -5.45
N LEU A 292 6.49 3.53 -6.59
CA LEU A 292 7.37 4.70 -6.70
C LEU A 292 6.93 5.88 -5.82
N PRO A 293 5.64 6.29 -5.80
CA PRO A 293 5.19 7.39 -4.95
C PRO A 293 5.43 7.12 -3.46
N SER A 294 5.20 5.89 -3.00
CA SER A 294 5.42 5.49 -1.61
C SER A 294 6.88 5.56 -1.23
N MET A 295 7.79 5.12 -2.13
CA MET A 295 9.24 5.21 -1.91
C MET A 295 9.73 6.65 -1.83
N ILE A 296 9.18 7.54 -2.67
CA ILE A 296 9.52 8.98 -2.65
C ILE A 296 9.03 9.64 -1.35
N MET A 297 7.85 9.27 -0.86
CA MET A 297 7.35 9.75 0.43
C MET A 297 8.22 9.26 1.58
N LEU A 298 8.55 7.98 1.59
CA LEU A 298 9.38 7.37 2.64
C LEU A 298 10.81 7.96 2.66
N LYS A 299 11.37 8.33 1.50
CA LYS A 299 12.66 9.03 1.38
C LYS A 299 12.70 10.36 2.14
N LYS A 300 11.56 11.00 2.43
CA LYS A 300 11.49 12.20 3.24
C LYS A 300 11.54 11.91 4.75
N ALA A 301 11.27 10.69 5.15
CA ALA A 301 11.26 10.26 6.54
C ALA A 301 12.57 9.55 6.95
N ILE A 302 13.21 8.86 6.00
CA ILE A 302 14.41 8.07 6.23
C ILE A 302 15.49 8.36 5.19
N LYS A 303 16.74 8.22 5.59
CA LYS A 303 17.89 8.44 4.71
C LYS A 303 18.02 7.33 3.66
N PRO A 304 18.67 7.60 2.51
CA PRO A 304 18.73 6.66 1.38
C PRO A 304 19.29 5.27 1.72
N LYS A 305 20.17 5.16 2.70
CA LYS A 305 20.74 3.87 3.13
C LYS A 305 19.66 2.96 3.74
N LEU A 306 18.85 3.49 4.66
CA LEU A 306 17.77 2.73 5.29
C LEU A 306 16.65 2.42 4.28
N LEU A 307 16.34 3.37 3.39
CA LEU A 307 15.40 3.16 2.30
C LEU A 307 15.85 2.02 1.38
N GLY A 308 17.12 1.99 0.98
CA GLY A 308 17.65 0.91 0.15
C GLY A 308 17.57 -0.45 0.81
N ILE A 309 17.84 -0.54 2.11
CA ILE A 309 17.71 -1.77 2.89
C ILE A 309 16.23 -2.21 2.96
N PHE A 310 15.31 -1.29 3.20
CA PHE A 310 13.87 -1.56 3.21
C PHE A 310 13.41 -2.12 1.85
N ILE A 311 13.78 -1.45 0.75
CA ILE A 311 13.45 -1.91 -0.62
C ILE A 311 14.02 -3.30 -0.87
N ALA A 312 15.28 -3.56 -0.48
CA ALA A 312 15.91 -4.85 -0.65
C ALA A 312 15.19 -5.97 0.13
N ILE A 313 14.84 -5.71 1.40
CA ILE A 313 14.10 -6.67 2.24
C ILE A 313 12.73 -6.97 1.64
N CYS A 314 11.96 -5.94 1.25
CA CYS A 314 10.66 -6.14 0.63
C CYS A 314 10.76 -6.87 -0.70
N THR A 315 11.72 -6.51 -1.57
CA THR A 315 11.92 -7.17 -2.87
C THR A 315 12.26 -8.64 -2.70
N VAL A 316 13.22 -8.96 -1.82
CA VAL A 316 13.59 -10.35 -1.52
C VAL A 316 12.41 -11.11 -0.92
N GLY A 317 11.68 -10.48 0.02
CA GLY A 317 10.48 -11.07 0.61
C GLY A 317 9.41 -11.40 -0.43
N ILE A 318 9.10 -10.47 -1.33
CA ILE A 318 8.12 -10.67 -2.41
C ILE A 318 8.56 -11.80 -3.36
N ILE A 319 9.83 -11.85 -3.73
CA ILE A 319 10.39 -12.91 -4.58
C ILE A 319 10.27 -14.27 -3.89
N LEU A 320 10.60 -14.36 -2.59
CA LEU A 320 10.45 -15.59 -1.81
C LEU A 320 8.99 -16.05 -1.76
N VAL A 321 8.04 -15.12 -1.51
CA VAL A 321 6.59 -15.42 -1.56
C VAL A 321 6.21 -15.98 -2.92
N GLY A 322 6.64 -15.33 -3.99
CA GLY A 322 6.30 -15.75 -5.35
C GLY A 322 6.77 -17.17 -5.68
N TYR A 323 8.01 -17.50 -5.37
CA TYR A 323 8.51 -18.85 -5.59
C TYR A 323 7.84 -19.87 -4.66
N PHE A 324 7.59 -19.52 -3.41
CA PHE A 324 6.88 -20.35 -2.46
C PHE A 324 5.49 -20.72 -2.97
N PHE A 325 4.71 -19.73 -3.45
CA PHE A 325 3.38 -19.98 -4.01
C PHE A 325 3.43 -20.74 -5.34
N ASN A 326 4.44 -20.56 -6.16
CA ASN A 326 4.64 -21.36 -7.37
C ASN A 326 4.89 -22.85 -7.06
N ILE A 327 5.49 -23.17 -5.92
CA ILE A 327 5.72 -24.56 -5.49
C ILE A 327 4.43 -25.14 -4.90
N ILE A 328 3.73 -24.39 -4.06
CA ILE A 328 2.58 -24.88 -3.30
C ILE A 328 1.29 -24.88 -4.11
N GLN A 329 1.20 -24.10 -5.21
CA GLN A 329 -0.05 -24.00 -5.97
C GLN A 329 -0.66 -25.36 -6.34
N ASN A 330 0.17 -26.37 -6.66
CA ASN A 330 -0.30 -27.71 -7.02
C ASN A 330 -0.88 -28.50 -5.85
N TYR A 331 -0.70 -28.03 -4.60
CA TYR A 331 -1.22 -28.66 -3.39
C TYR A 331 -2.42 -27.92 -2.81
N ILE A 332 -2.60 -26.64 -3.18
CA ILE A 332 -3.61 -25.76 -2.57
C ILE A 332 -4.80 -25.56 -3.51
N ILE A 333 -4.55 -25.48 -4.81
CA ILE A 333 -5.54 -25.43 -5.90
C ILE A 333 -5.77 -26.84 -6.44
#